data_dfbcce3b63211724a7b300214acd2d9b
#
_entry.id   dfbcce3b63211724a7b300214acd2d9b
#
_cell.length_a   1.000
_cell.length_b   1.000
_cell.length_c   1.000
_cell.angle_alpha   90.00
_cell.angle_beta   90.00
_cell.angle_gamma   90.00
#
_symmetry.space_group_name_H-M   'P 1'
#
loop_
_entity.id
_entity.type
_entity.pdbx_description
1 polymer ?
#
loop_
_entity_poly.entity_id
_entity_poly.type
_entity_poly.pdbx_seq_one_letter_code
_entity_poly.pdbx_strand_id
1 'polypeptide(L)'
;MGLISSIMVRLLRAQPFEMQALDTLAETMKATSILKNDRFHRYYKSSILPIPCLACSDTLLFNANYYQMLSPDEVLAIGAHEFNHIAKRHVAKRLPRTVLPAAVLAVVIGCLFFINSASFLFIASAVVLSFLFFLFGSYYVNAKWFRKQETECDLSAIEFVNGVAIISALARLRPQKTSWLSKLIPHTHPTIEQRIHNIQAAVNTKNSFNFTITFGDGTSKQQLN
;
A
#
# COMPACT_ATOMS: atom_id res chain seq x y z
N MET A 1 -20.76 0.91 4.66
CA MET A 1 -19.81 0.63 3.54
C MET A 1 -19.77 1.85 2.65
N GLY A 2 -18.58 2.36 2.35
CA GLY A 2 -18.42 3.50 1.44
C GLY A 2 -18.82 3.13 0.00
N LEU A 3 -19.21 4.11 -0.83
CA LEU A 3 -19.61 3.88 -2.21
C LEU A 3 -18.54 3.12 -3.01
N ILE A 4 -17.28 3.52 -2.88
CA ILE A 4 -16.14 2.89 -3.57
C ILE A 4 -16.00 1.43 -3.16
N SER A 5 -16.07 1.11 -1.85
CA SER A 5 -16.01 -0.26 -1.35
C SER A 5 -17.14 -1.11 -1.90
N SER A 6 -18.37 -0.57 -1.96
CA SER A 6 -19.53 -1.28 -2.53
C SER A 6 -19.34 -1.62 -4.01
N ILE A 7 -18.83 -0.67 -4.79
CA ILE A 7 -18.54 -0.89 -6.21
C ILE A 7 -17.47 -1.96 -6.38
N MET A 8 -16.36 -1.87 -5.63
CA MET A 8 -15.26 -2.83 -5.71
C MET A 8 -15.68 -4.25 -5.33
N VAL A 9 -16.46 -4.41 -4.26
CA VAL A 9 -16.99 -5.71 -3.82
C VAL A 9 -17.84 -6.35 -4.91
N ARG A 10 -18.70 -5.57 -5.58
CA ARG A 10 -19.55 -6.07 -6.70
C ARG A 10 -18.72 -6.40 -7.93
N LEU A 11 -17.84 -5.52 -8.38
CA LEU A 11 -16.99 -5.74 -9.56
C LEU A 11 -16.10 -6.96 -9.40
N LEU A 12 -15.54 -7.17 -8.22
CA LEU A 12 -14.65 -8.29 -7.93
C LEU A 12 -15.40 -9.54 -7.45
N ARG A 13 -16.73 -9.54 -7.49
CA ARG A 13 -17.57 -10.68 -7.02
C ARG A 13 -17.11 -11.20 -5.65
N ALA A 14 -16.74 -10.29 -4.76
CA ALA A 14 -16.11 -10.63 -3.50
C ALA A 14 -17.16 -11.15 -2.49
N GLN A 15 -16.81 -12.20 -1.78
CA GLN A 15 -17.64 -12.83 -0.76
C GLN A 15 -17.19 -12.38 0.64
N PRO A 16 -18.12 -12.04 1.54
CA PRO A 16 -17.77 -11.69 2.91
C PRO A 16 -17.18 -12.89 3.64
N PHE A 17 -16.26 -12.63 4.54
CA PHE A 17 -15.77 -13.63 5.50
C PHE A 17 -15.47 -12.96 6.84
N GLU A 18 -15.47 -13.76 7.90
CA GLU A 18 -15.17 -13.32 9.25
C GLU A 18 -13.80 -13.87 9.67
N MET A 19 -13.04 -13.07 10.39
CA MET A 19 -11.78 -13.48 11.00
C MET A 19 -11.58 -12.71 12.31
N GLN A 20 -11.92 -13.35 13.41
CA GLN A 20 -11.84 -12.78 14.76
C GLN A 20 -10.47 -12.16 15.07
N ALA A 21 -9.39 -12.76 14.58
CA ALA A 21 -8.06 -12.25 14.80
C ALA A 21 -7.82 -10.89 14.09
N LEU A 22 -8.42 -10.65 12.91
CA LEU A 22 -8.39 -9.34 12.27
C LEU A 22 -9.25 -8.32 13.01
N ASP A 23 -10.37 -8.73 13.59
CA ASP A 23 -11.20 -7.85 14.41
C ASP A 23 -10.46 -7.42 15.67
N THR A 24 -9.80 -8.37 16.36
CA THR A 24 -8.96 -8.08 17.53
C THR A 24 -7.82 -7.13 17.18
N LEU A 25 -7.16 -7.34 16.03
CA LEU A 25 -6.11 -6.46 15.53
C LEU A 25 -6.65 -5.05 15.27
N ALA A 26 -7.79 -4.93 14.60
CA ALA A 26 -8.42 -3.64 14.30
C ALA A 26 -8.78 -2.87 15.59
N GLU A 27 -9.34 -3.56 16.60
CA GLU A 27 -9.64 -2.96 17.90
C GLU A 27 -8.37 -2.52 18.65
N THR A 28 -7.30 -3.30 18.60
CA THR A 28 -6.00 -2.92 19.17
C THR A 28 -5.46 -1.65 18.49
N MET A 29 -5.53 -1.57 17.17
CA MET A 29 -5.10 -0.39 16.41
C MET A 29 -5.98 0.84 16.66
N LYS A 30 -7.27 0.65 16.99
CA LYS A 30 -8.16 1.74 17.44
C LYS A 30 -7.78 2.21 18.83
N ALA A 31 -7.54 1.30 19.77
CA ALA A 31 -7.15 1.62 21.14
C ALA A 31 -5.86 2.47 21.20
N THR A 32 -4.94 2.25 20.27
CA THR A 32 -3.72 3.05 20.11
C THR A 32 -3.92 4.35 19.32
N SER A 33 -5.16 4.71 18.99
CA SER A 33 -5.53 5.90 18.21
C SER A 33 -4.94 5.96 16.79
N ILE A 34 -4.43 4.85 16.28
CA ILE A 34 -3.92 4.77 14.90
C ILE A 34 -5.10 4.69 13.94
N LEU A 35 -6.08 3.82 14.19
CA LEU A 35 -7.33 3.77 13.46
C LEU A 35 -8.35 4.72 14.10
N LYS A 36 -8.58 5.87 13.48
CA LYS A 36 -9.49 6.92 13.99
C LYS A 36 -10.97 6.72 13.62
N ASN A 37 -11.29 5.68 12.87
CA ASN A 37 -12.64 5.47 12.36
C ASN A 37 -13.38 4.43 13.20
N ASP A 38 -14.51 4.83 13.78
CA ASP A 38 -15.52 3.93 14.38
C ASP A 38 -16.23 3.03 13.34
N ARG A 39 -15.82 3.12 12.08
CA ARG A 39 -16.42 2.34 11.01
C ARG A 39 -15.96 0.91 11.11
N PHE A 40 -16.94 0.02 11.15
CA PHE A 40 -16.77 -1.42 11.18
C PHE A 40 -15.97 -1.85 9.95
N HIS A 41 -14.81 -2.50 10.16
CA HIS A 41 -14.04 -3.09 9.07
C HIS A 41 -14.75 -4.34 8.58
N ARG A 42 -14.85 -4.48 7.27
CA ARG A 42 -15.45 -5.65 6.62
C ARG A 42 -14.39 -6.34 5.79
N TYR A 43 -14.40 -7.67 5.84
CA TYR A 43 -13.44 -8.49 5.13
C TYR A 43 -14.14 -9.25 4.02
N TYR A 44 -13.52 -9.27 2.86
CA TYR A 44 -14.03 -9.97 1.68
C TYR A 44 -12.91 -10.74 1.01
N LYS A 45 -13.26 -11.87 0.36
CA LYS A 45 -12.38 -12.68 -0.48
C LYS A 45 -12.87 -12.67 -1.91
N SER A 46 -11.93 -12.55 -2.84
CA SER A 46 -12.23 -12.62 -4.27
C SER A 46 -11.14 -13.39 -5.00
N SER A 47 -11.53 -14.29 -5.90
CA SER A 47 -10.59 -15.00 -6.79
C SER A 47 -10.12 -14.16 -7.97
N ILE A 48 -10.80 -13.04 -8.25
CA ILE A 48 -10.53 -12.18 -9.41
C ILE A 48 -9.54 -11.05 -9.03
N LEU A 49 -9.37 -10.75 -7.74
CA LEU A 49 -8.45 -9.71 -7.29
C LEU A 49 -7.02 -10.02 -7.75
N PRO A 50 -6.35 -9.15 -8.54
CA PRO A 50 -5.02 -9.45 -9.11
C PRO A 50 -3.86 -9.28 -8.10
N ILE A 51 -4.14 -8.71 -6.94
CA ILE A 51 -3.15 -8.44 -5.87
C ILE A 51 -3.53 -9.19 -4.59
N PRO A 52 -2.58 -9.45 -3.69
CA PRO A 52 -2.83 -10.26 -2.49
C PRO A 52 -3.91 -9.70 -1.57
N CYS A 53 -3.89 -8.40 -1.33
CA CYS A 53 -4.88 -7.68 -0.55
C CYS A 53 -5.03 -6.25 -1.06
N LEU A 54 -6.18 -5.65 -0.82
CA LEU A 54 -6.51 -4.27 -1.18
C LEU A 54 -7.30 -3.61 -0.06
N ALA A 55 -6.80 -2.51 0.45
CA ALA A 55 -7.52 -1.65 1.38
C ALA A 55 -8.39 -0.64 0.64
N CYS A 56 -9.70 -0.65 0.88
CA CYS A 56 -10.67 0.28 0.32
C CYS A 56 -11.48 0.94 1.42
N SER A 57 -11.15 2.17 1.80
CA SER A 57 -11.89 2.96 2.79
C SER A 57 -12.10 2.24 4.15
N ASP A 58 -13.10 1.41 4.25
CA ASP A 58 -13.54 0.67 5.44
C ASP A 58 -13.53 -0.86 5.24
N THR A 59 -12.91 -1.33 4.17
CA THR A 59 -13.01 -2.73 3.72
C THR A 59 -11.63 -3.26 3.33
N LEU A 60 -11.31 -4.49 3.74
CA LEU A 60 -10.18 -5.26 3.23
C LEU A 60 -10.69 -6.34 2.27
N LEU A 61 -10.10 -6.37 1.07
CA LEU A 61 -10.36 -7.39 0.07
C LEU A 61 -9.12 -8.27 -0.08
N PHE A 62 -9.24 -9.55 0.23
CA PHE A 62 -8.18 -10.54 0.07
C PHE A 62 -8.38 -11.33 -1.23
N ASN A 63 -7.29 -11.60 -1.91
CA ASN A 63 -7.32 -12.61 -2.99
C ASN A 63 -7.45 -13.99 -2.36
N ALA A 64 -8.47 -14.74 -2.76
CA ALA A 64 -8.79 -16.05 -2.20
C ALA A 64 -7.65 -17.07 -2.36
N ASN A 65 -6.92 -17.03 -3.48
CA ASN A 65 -5.81 -17.96 -3.75
C ASN A 65 -4.61 -17.65 -2.86
N TYR A 66 -4.24 -16.37 -2.73
CA TYR A 66 -3.15 -15.98 -1.81
C TYR A 66 -3.51 -16.25 -0.36
N TYR A 67 -4.76 -15.96 0.03
CA TYR A 67 -5.24 -16.21 1.39
C TYR A 67 -5.06 -17.68 1.82
N GLN A 68 -5.33 -18.63 0.92
CA GLN A 68 -5.17 -20.07 1.19
C GLN A 68 -3.71 -20.51 1.37
N MET A 69 -2.76 -19.74 0.83
CA MET A 69 -1.33 -20.03 0.91
C MET A 69 -0.67 -19.47 2.17
N LEU A 70 -1.34 -18.56 2.87
CA LEU A 70 -0.80 -17.83 4.01
C LEU A 70 -1.19 -18.49 5.33
N SER A 71 -0.28 -18.45 6.30
CA SER A 71 -0.61 -18.80 7.69
C SER A 71 -1.48 -17.72 8.32
N PRO A 72 -2.18 -18.01 9.43
CA PRO A 72 -2.97 -17.00 10.16
C PRO A 72 -2.15 -15.76 10.54
N ASP A 73 -0.90 -15.93 10.98
CA ASP A 73 -0.02 -14.83 11.36
C ASP A 73 0.38 -13.99 10.15
N GLU A 74 0.61 -14.61 8.99
CA GLU A 74 0.89 -13.92 7.73
C GLU A 74 -0.33 -13.12 7.24
N VAL A 75 -1.54 -13.65 7.41
CA VAL A 75 -2.78 -12.91 7.11
C VAL A 75 -2.92 -11.71 8.02
N LEU A 76 -2.64 -11.85 9.33
CA LEU A 76 -2.63 -10.73 10.26
C LEU A 76 -1.57 -9.69 9.90
N ALA A 77 -0.40 -10.12 9.46
CA ALA A 77 0.67 -9.23 9.03
C ALA A 77 0.25 -8.38 7.82
N ILE A 78 -0.38 -9.00 6.82
CA ILE A 78 -0.95 -8.28 5.68
C ILE A 78 -2.10 -7.37 6.14
N GLY A 79 -2.97 -7.85 7.03
CA GLY A 79 -4.06 -7.06 7.60
C GLY A 79 -3.55 -5.80 8.31
N ALA A 80 -2.50 -5.92 9.14
CA ALA A 80 -1.88 -4.79 9.82
C ALA A 80 -1.32 -3.76 8.83
N HIS A 81 -0.66 -4.21 7.76
CA HIS A 81 -0.16 -3.35 6.69
C HIS A 81 -1.30 -2.58 6.02
N GLU A 82 -2.36 -3.26 5.61
CA GLU A 82 -3.52 -2.65 4.94
C GLU A 82 -4.32 -1.72 5.86
N PHE A 83 -4.45 -2.05 7.15
CA PHE A 83 -5.06 -1.14 8.13
C PHE A 83 -4.27 0.17 8.27
N ASN A 84 -2.95 0.14 8.14
CA ASN A 84 -2.15 1.36 8.11
C ASN A 84 -2.44 2.21 6.87
N HIS A 85 -2.73 1.61 5.69
CA HIS A 85 -3.19 2.34 4.52
C HIS A 85 -4.53 3.06 4.77
N ILE A 86 -5.46 2.39 5.46
CA ILE A 86 -6.76 2.98 5.85
C ILE A 86 -6.55 4.11 6.86
N ALA A 87 -5.78 3.87 7.91
CA ALA A 87 -5.50 4.82 8.99
C ALA A 87 -4.88 6.13 8.46
N LYS A 88 -3.89 6.00 7.59
CA LYS A 88 -3.18 7.13 6.97
C LYS A 88 -3.93 7.75 5.79
N ARG A 89 -5.11 7.22 5.44
CA ARG A 89 -5.96 7.65 4.31
C ARG A 89 -5.20 7.70 3.00
N HIS A 90 -4.36 6.71 2.72
CA HIS A 90 -3.50 6.72 1.55
C HIS A 90 -4.31 6.79 0.25
N VAL A 91 -5.41 6.06 0.14
CA VAL A 91 -6.31 6.09 -1.02
C VAL A 91 -6.88 7.49 -1.26
N ALA A 92 -7.36 8.16 -0.20
CA ALA A 92 -7.90 9.51 -0.31
C ALA A 92 -6.82 10.55 -0.72
N LYS A 93 -5.59 10.37 -0.25
CA LYS A 93 -4.45 11.23 -0.61
C LYS A 93 -3.94 10.99 -2.04
N ARG A 94 -4.20 9.81 -2.61
CA ARG A 94 -3.85 9.46 -4.00
C ARG A 94 -4.75 10.17 -5.01
N LEU A 95 -6.05 10.27 -4.70
CA LEU A 95 -7.06 10.79 -5.63
C LEU A 95 -6.75 12.19 -6.18
N PRO A 96 -6.49 13.23 -5.35
CA PRO A 96 -6.20 14.57 -5.89
C PRO A 96 -4.91 14.61 -6.70
N ARG A 97 -3.92 13.77 -6.39
CA ARG A 97 -2.64 13.72 -7.12
C ARG A 97 -2.76 13.11 -8.52
N THR A 98 -3.78 12.28 -8.75
CA THR A 98 -4.07 11.72 -10.07
C THR A 98 -5.08 12.56 -10.83
N VAL A 99 -6.10 13.07 -10.15
CA VAL A 99 -7.19 13.84 -10.78
C VAL A 99 -6.74 15.24 -11.16
N LEU A 100 -6.00 15.94 -10.31
CA LEU A 100 -5.59 17.33 -10.58
C LEU A 100 -4.73 17.49 -11.84
N PRO A 101 -3.66 16.69 -12.05
CA PRO A 101 -2.90 16.75 -13.29
C PRO A 101 -3.75 16.40 -14.52
N ALA A 102 -4.70 15.44 -14.40
CA ALA A 102 -5.61 15.11 -15.49
C ALA A 102 -6.56 16.27 -15.83
N ALA A 103 -7.06 16.97 -14.83
CA ALA A 103 -7.89 18.14 -15.02
C ALA A 103 -7.10 19.29 -15.70
N VAL A 104 -5.86 19.55 -15.25
CA VAL A 104 -4.98 20.54 -15.90
C VAL A 104 -4.73 20.18 -17.35
N LEU A 105 -4.43 18.90 -17.64
CA LEU A 105 -4.23 18.44 -19.02
C LEU A 105 -5.48 18.64 -19.87
N ALA A 106 -6.67 18.32 -19.34
CA ALA A 106 -7.93 18.54 -20.05
C ALA A 106 -8.17 20.02 -20.38
N VAL A 107 -7.84 20.94 -19.46
CA VAL A 107 -7.91 22.38 -19.70
C VAL A 107 -6.93 22.80 -20.80
N VAL A 108 -5.69 22.36 -20.74
CA VAL A 108 -4.66 22.67 -21.77
C VAL A 108 -5.12 22.18 -23.15
N ILE A 109 -5.61 20.96 -23.23
CA ILE A 109 -6.14 20.40 -24.49
C ILE A 109 -7.32 21.25 -24.97
N GLY A 110 -8.26 21.58 -24.08
CA GLY A 110 -9.39 22.44 -24.41
C GLY A 110 -8.97 23.80 -24.97
N CYS A 111 -7.99 24.46 -24.33
CA CYS A 111 -7.45 25.74 -24.81
C CYS A 111 -6.84 25.62 -26.22
N LEU A 112 -6.11 24.53 -26.52
CA LEU A 112 -5.52 24.31 -27.84
C LEU A 112 -6.57 24.23 -28.96
N PHE A 113 -7.77 23.72 -28.69
CA PHE A 113 -8.87 23.69 -29.68
C PHE A 113 -9.45 25.07 -30.01
N PHE A 114 -9.29 26.07 -29.14
CA PHE A 114 -9.72 27.44 -29.41
C PHE A 114 -8.72 28.27 -30.25
N ILE A 115 -7.54 27.73 -30.56
CA ILE A 115 -6.55 28.40 -31.38
C ILE A 115 -6.87 28.15 -32.86
N ASN A 116 -7.70 29.02 -33.46
CA ASN A 116 -8.19 28.87 -34.83
C ASN A 116 -7.11 28.87 -35.92
N SER A 117 -5.89 29.33 -35.63
CA SER A 117 -4.78 29.45 -36.62
C SER A 117 -3.86 28.24 -36.62
N ALA A 118 -4.01 27.30 -35.67
CA ALA A 118 -3.13 26.14 -35.58
C ALA A 118 -3.57 25.04 -36.57
N SER A 119 -2.60 24.42 -37.25
CA SER A 119 -2.89 23.27 -38.11
C SER A 119 -3.37 22.09 -37.25
N PHE A 120 -4.25 21.27 -37.81
CA PHE A 120 -4.75 20.06 -37.16
C PHE A 120 -3.61 19.15 -36.68
N LEU A 121 -2.55 18.98 -37.47
CA LEU A 121 -1.39 18.17 -37.09
C LEU A 121 -0.64 18.73 -35.88
N PHE A 122 -0.53 20.06 -35.77
CA PHE A 122 0.09 20.69 -34.60
C PHE A 122 -0.73 20.43 -33.34
N ILE A 123 -2.04 20.62 -33.38
CA ILE A 123 -2.93 20.36 -32.26
C ILE A 123 -2.85 18.89 -31.85
N ALA A 124 -2.97 17.96 -32.82
CA ALA A 124 -2.90 16.53 -32.56
C ALA A 124 -1.58 16.11 -31.91
N SER A 125 -0.44 16.61 -32.42
CA SER A 125 0.87 16.31 -31.84
C SER A 125 1.02 16.89 -30.42
N ALA A 126 0.58 18.11 -30.18
CA ALA A 126 0.61 18.73 -28.87
C ALA A 126 -0.25 17.95 -27.83
N VAL A 127 -1.42 17.47 -28.23
CA VAL A 127 -2.29 16.63 -27.38
C VAL A 127 -1.60 15.32 -27.02
N VAL A 128 -1.03 14.60 -28.01
CA VAL A 128 -0.34 13.34 -27.78
C VAL A 128 0.88 13.54 -26.88
N LEU A 129 1.72 14.53 -27.15
CA LEU A 129 2.90 14.82 -26.31
C LEU A 129 2.52 15.21 -24.89
N SER A 130 1.49 16.05 -24.71
CA SER A 130 0.99 16.45 -23.40
C SER A 130 0.45 15.23 -22.62
N PHE A 131 -0.27 14.34 -23.29
CA PHE A 131 -0.79 13.11 -22.69
C PHE A 131 0.33 12.17 -22.27
N LEU A 132 1.35 11.96 -23.11
CA LEU A 132 2.51 11.16 -22.77
C LEU A 132 3.28 11.74 -21.59
N PHE A 133 3.55 13.05 -21.61
CA PHE A 133 4.21 13.75 -20.52
C PHE A 133 3.42 13.63 -19.21
N PHE A 134 2.10 13.77 -19.28
CA PHE A 134 1.23 13.57 -18.13
C PHE A 134 1.32 12.14 -17.58
N LEU A 135 1.23 11.12 -18.45
CA LEU A 135 1.31 9.73 -18.03
C LEU A 135 2.66 9.43 -17.34
N PHE A 136 3.76 9.76 -17.99
CA PHE A 136 5.10 9.47 -17.46
C PHE A 136 5.43 10.31 -16.23
N GLY A 137 5.13 11.60 -16.25
CA GLY A 137 5.39 12.51 -15.13
C GLY A 137 4.58 12.14 -13.89
N SER A 138 3.28 11.95 -14.06
CA SER A 138 2.40 11.52 -12.97
C SER A 138 2.81 10.17 -12.40
N TYR A 139 3.16 9.23 -13.27
CA TYR A 139 3.60 7.91 -12.86
C TYR A 139 4.90 7.97 -12.05
N TYR A 140 5.90 8.72 -12.53
CA TYR A 140 7.20 8.85 -11.85
C TYR A 140 7.09 9.51 -10.47
N VAL A 141 6.35 10.63 -10.39
CA VAL A 141 6.14 11.34 -9.12
C VAL A 141 5.37 10.47 -8.12
N ASN A 142 4.33 9.81 -8.59
CA ASN A 142 3.52 8.93 -7.75
C ASN A 142 4.29 7.69 -7.30
N ALA A 143 5.16 7.10 -8.14
CA ALA A 143 5.94 5.93 -7.77
C ALA A 143 6.84 6.17 -6.56
N LYS A 144 7.53 7.32 -6.50
CA LYS A 144 8.38 7.68 -5.34
C LYS A 144 7.53 7.81 -4.05
N TRP A 145 6.37 8.43 -4.16
CA TRP A 145 5.48 8.65 -3.04
C TRP A 145 4.84 7.34 -2.56
N PHE A 146 4.42 6.47 -3.48
CA PHE A 146 3.88 5.14 -3.14
C PHE A 146 4.91 4.29 -2.41
N ARG A 147 6.17 4.26 -2.88
CA ARG A 147 7.23 3.53 -2.18
C ARG A 147 7.41 4.00 -0.74
N LYS A 148 7.35 5.32 -0.50
CA LYS A 148 7.40 5.86 0.87
C LYS A 148 6.23 5.36 1.71
N GLN A 149 5.00 5.36 1.17
CA GLN A 149 3.82 4.88 1.89
C GLN A 149 3.89 3.39 2.23
N GLU A 150 4.36 2.56 1.29
CA GLU A 150 4.54 1.13 1.53
C GLU A 150 5.53 0.88 2.68
N THR A 151 6.69 1.57 2.64
CA THR A 151 7.68 1.47 3.74
C THR A 151 7.09 1.94 5.08
N GLU A 152 6.35 3.03 5.09
CA GLU A 152 5.69 3.51 6.31
C GLU A 152 4.65 2.52 6.85
N CYS A 153 3.91 1.84 5.98
CA CYS A 153 2.92 0.83 6.39
C CYS A 153 3.61 -0.43 6.93
N ASP A 154 4.69 -0.89 6.28
CA ASP A 154 5.47 -2.01 6.77
C ASP A 154 6.05 -1.76 8.16
N LEU A 155 6.69 -0.61 8.35
CA LEU A 155 7.28 -0.25 9.63
C LEU A 155 6.24 -0.04 10.74
N SER A 156 5.09 0.55 10.41
CA SER A 156 4.01 0.69 11.39
C SER A 156 3.36 -0.65 11.72
N ALA A 157 3.31 -1.61 10.80
CA ALA A 157 2.75 -2.92 11.06
C ALA A 157 3.54 -3.73 12.10
N ILE A 158 4.87 -3.54 12.19
CA ILE A 158 5.74 -4.21 13.19
C ILE A 158 5.34 -3.88 14.64
N GLU A 159 4.61 -2.79 14.86
CA GLU A 159 4.13 -2.42 16.19
C GLU A 159 3.02 -3.35 16.69
N PHE A 160 2.29 -3.99 15.78
CA PHE A 160 1.09 -4.78 16.07
C PHE A 160 1.24 -6.27 15.82
N VAL A 161 2.17 -6.65 14.95
CA VAL A 161 2.41 -8.03 14.55
C VAL A 161 3.89 -8.36 14.53
N ASN A 162 4.20 -9.66 14.61
CA ASN A 162 5.59 -10.09 14.54
C ASN A 162 6.21 -9.76 13.17
N GLY A 163 7.35 -9.06 13.17
CA GLY A 163 8.07 -8.70 11.95
C GLY A 163 8.49 -9.93 11.12
N VAL A 164 8.72 -11.08 11.75
CA VAL A 164 9.00 -12.35 11.04
C VAL A 164 7.81 -12.78 10.20
N ALA A 165 6.56 -12.60 10.70
CA ALA A 165 5.36 -12.93 9.94
C ALA A 165 5.20 -12.02 8.71
N ILE A 166 5.56 -10.73 8.82
CA ILE A 166 5.54 -9.80 7.68
C ILE A 166 6.56 -10.25 6.62
N ILE A 167 7.80 -10.58 7.05
CA ILE A 167 8.86 -11.04 6.15
C ILE A 167 8.44 -12.34 5.45
N SER A 168 7.86 -13.30 6.18
CA SER A 168 7.37 -14.56 5.63
C SER A 168 6.26 -14.34 4.62
N ALA A 169 5.28 -13.50 4.94
CA ALA A 169 4.21 -13.13 4.02
C ALA A 169 4.76 -12.52 2.72
N LEU A 170 5.69 -11.55 2.82
CA LEU A 170 6.32 -10.93 1.67
C LEU A 170 7.11 -11.94 0.82
N ALA A 171 7.81 -12.89 1.45
CA ALA A 171 8.55 -13.92 0.75
C ALA A 171 7.63 -14.85 -0.06
N ARG A 172 6.46 -15.22 0.49
CA ARG A 172 5.45 -16.02 -0.22
C ARG A 172 4.77 -15.27 -1.36
N LEU A 173 4.65 -13.94 -1.25
CA LEU A 173 4.03 -13.08 -2.24
C LEU A 173 4.98 -12.70 -3.39
N ARG A 174 6.19 -13.24 -3.44
CA ARG A 174 7.12 -12.97 -4.54
C ARG A 174 6.52 -13.38 -5.88
N PRO A 175 6.50 -12.47 -6.89
CA PRO A 175 6.08 -12.84 -8.23
C PRO A 175 7.04 -13.88 -8.80
N GLN A 176 6.52 -15.02 -9.22
CA GLN A 176 7.33 -16.10 -9.77
C GLN A 176 8.00 -15.74 -11.11
N LYS A 177 7.46 -14.79 -11.85
CA LYS A 177 8.00 -14.33 -13.15
C LYS A 177 7.93 -12.82 -13.25
N THR A 178 9.06 -12.16 -13.47
CA THR A 178 9.12 -10.75 -13.82
C THR A 178 9.20 -10.62 -15.34
N SER A 179 8.24 -9.92 -15.95
CA SER A 179 8.28 -9.58 -17.38
C SER A 179 9.43 -8.60 -17.64
N TRP A 180 10.04 -8.64 -18.84
CA TRP A 180 11.04 -7.66 -19.25
C TRP A 180 10.49 -6.23 -19.23
N LEU A 181 9.19 -6.05 -19.52
CA LEU A 181 8.50 -4.77 -19.42
C LEU A 181 8.47 -4.21 -18.00
N SER A 182 8.42 -5.06 -16.98
CA SER A 182 8.45 -4.62 -15.58
C SER A 182 9.79 -3.96 -15.18
N LYS A 183 10.87 -4.23 -15.92
CA LYS A 183 12.18 -3.61 -15.69
C LYS A 183 12.26 -2.18 -16.25
N LEU A 184 11.46 -1.85 -17.25
CA LEU A 184 11.41 -0.53 -17.87
C LEU A 184 10.50 0.44 -17.14
N ILE A 185 9.51 -0.08 -16.41
CA ILE A 185 8.53 0.74 -15.71
C ILE A 185 8.98 0.86 -14.24
N PRO A 186 9.21 2.08 -13.72
CA PRO A 186 9.58 2.27 -12.31
C PRO A 186 8.52 1.61 -11.41
N HIS A 187 8.94 0.68 -10.56
CA HIS A 187 8.00 0.02 -9.64
C HIS A 187 7.37 1.05 -8.71
N THR A 188 6.06 1.06 -8.63
CA THR A 188 5.30 1.90 -7.69
C THR A 188 5.48 1.43 -6.24
N HIS A 189 5.85 0.16 -6.05
CA HIS A 189 6.17 -0.42 -4.74
C HIS A 189 7.68 -0.63 -4.62
N PRO A 190 8.27 -0.57 -3.41
CA PRO A 190 9.62 -1.05 -3.17
C PRO A 190 9.72 -2.52 -3.56
N THR A 191 10.92 -2.99 -3.94
CA THR A 191 11.10 -4.43 -4.17
C THR A 191 10.87 -5.20 -2.87
N ILE A 192 10.49 -6.47 -2.98
CA ILE A 192 10.27 -7.32 -1.80
C ILE A 192 11.56 -7.41 -0.97
N GLU A 193 12.71 -7.47 -1.61
CA GLU A 193 14.01 -7.46 -0.96
C GLU A 193 14.25 -6.18 -0.15
N GLN A 194 13.94 -5.01 -0.72
CA GLN A 194 14.03 -3.73 -0.02
C GLN A 194 13.09 -3.66 1.17
N ARG A 195 11.84 -4.15 1.02
CA ARG A 195 10.87 -4.20 2.12
C ARG A 195 11.37 -5.10 3.25
N ILE A 196 11.82 -6.32 2.92
CA ILE A 196 12.37 -7.28 3.90
C ILE A 196 13.57 -6.67 4.62
N HIS A 197 14.51 -6.07 3.90
CA HIS A 197 15.68 -5.42 4.50
C HIS A 197 15.29 -4.32 5.48
N ASN A 198 14.36 -3.44 5.11
CA ASN A 198 13.89 -2.36 5.98
C ASN A 198 13.20 -2.90 7.25
N ILE A 199 12.40 -3.95 7.13
CA ILE A 199 11.72 -4.60 8.26
C ILE A 199 12.75 -5.25 9.18
N GLN A 200 13.72 -6.00 8.65
CA GLN A 200 14.79 -6.62 9.43
C GLN A 200 15.61 -5.58 10.21
N ALA A 201 15.99 -4.49 9.57
CA ALA A 201 16.70 -3.40 10.22
C ALA A 201 15.89 -2.80 11.38
N ALA A 202 14.59 -2.57 11.19
CA ALA A 202 13.71 -2.04 12.22
C ALA A 202 13.51 -3.01 13.40
N VAL A 203 13.34 -4.30 13.12
CA VAL A 203 13.21 -5.35 14.16
C VAL A 203 14.48 -5.45 14.98
N ASN A 204 15.65 -5.45 14.34
CA ASN A 204 16.93 -5.50 15.03
C ASN A 204 17.15 -4.27 15.93
N THR A 205 16.81 -3.10 15.44
CA THR A 205 16.88 -1.86 16.24
C THR A 205 15.97 -1.94 17.46
N LYS A 206 14.72 -2.39 17.29
CA LYS A 206 13.77 -2.55 18.39
C LYS A 206 14.26 -3.53 19.46
N ASN A 207 14.86 -4.64 19.04
CA ASN A 207 15.43 -5.64 19.95
C ASN A 207 16.64 -5.10 20.71
N SER A 208 17.53 -4.33 20.08
CA SER A 208 18.68 -3.73 20.74
C SER A 208 18.28 -2.68 21.80
N PHE A 209 17.20 -1.92 21.61
CA PHE A 209 16.68 -1.00 22.63
C PHE A 209 16.05 -1.73 23.82
N ASN A 210 15.39 -2.87 23.62
CA ASN A 210 14.79 -3.65 24.71
C ASN A 210 15.84 -4.31 25.62
N PHE A 211 17.07 -4.56 25.14
CA PHE A 211 18.17 -5.08 25.96
C PHE A 211 18.81 -4.01 26.86
N THR A 212 18.63 -2.74 26.56
CA THR A 212 19.29 -1.65 27.32
C THR A 212 18.48 -1.18 28.53
N ILE A 213 17.22 -1.59 28.69
CA ILE A 213 16.31 -1.08 29.74
C ILE A 213 16.27 -1.98 30.99
N THR A 214 16.93 -3.15 31.03
CA THR A 214 16.75 -4.14 32.11
C THR A 214 17.87 -4.18 33.15
N PHE A 215 18.79 -3.24 33.23
CA PHE A 215 19.82 -3.19 34.31
C PHE A 215 19.88 -1.84 34.98
N GLY A 216 18.85 -1.50 35.73
CA GLY A 216 18.90 -0.53 36.80
C GLY A 216 19.37 -1.22 38.06
N ASP A 217 20.65 -1.58 38.16
CA ASP A 217 21.42 -1.74 39.37
C ASP A 217 22.90 -1.74 38.96
N GLY A 218 23.60 -0.77 39.47
CA GLY A 218 24.98 -0.48 39.11
C GLY A 218 25.92 -1.67 39.25
N THR A 219 26.27 -2.30 38.16
CA THR A 219 27.60 -2.89 37.95
C THR A 219 27.70 -3.45 36.53
N SER A 220 28.81 -3.04 35.87
CA SER A 220 29.46 -3.65 34.70
C SER A 220 28.77 -3.63 33.34
N LYS A 221 29.24 -2.72 32.50
CA LYS A 221 29.24 -2.80 31.06
C LYS A 221 29.89 -4.12 30.60
N GLN A 222 29.12 -4.99 29.95
CA GLN A 222 29.67 -5.93 28.98
C GLN A 222 29.03 -5.63 27.62
N GLN A 223 29.82 -4.97 26.77
CA GLN A 223 29.61 -5.00 25.32
C GLN A 223 29.89 -6.42 24.86
N LEU A 224 28.88 -7.07 24.32
CA LEU A 224 29.09 -8.24 23.45
C LEU A 224 28.91 -7.78 22.00
N ASN A 225 30.03 -7.82 21.27
CA ASN A 225 30.12 -7.64 19.81
C ASN A 225 29.35 -8.70 19.05
#